data_3e19a103af8db6a5fee356850dc0e375
#
_entry.id   3e19a103af8db6a5fee356850dc0e375
#
_cell.length_a   1.000
_cell.length_b   1.000
_cell.length_c   1.000
_cell.angle_alpha   90.00
_cell.angle_beta   90.00
_cell.angle_gamma   90.00
#
_symmetry.space_group_name_H-M   'P 1'
#
loop_
_entity.id
_entity.type
_entity.pdbx_description
1 polymer ?
#
loop_
_entity_poly.entity_id
_entity_poly.type
_entity_poly.pdbx_seq_one_letter_code
_entity_poly.pdbx_strand_id
1 'polypeptide(L)'
;MVGEGGTSAVYRADHPQHGVVALKVLREKLRQDRTAVARFTREAKFGTRVEHPNVVRTIETGESGPGGLHYLAIEWAAGEILERYAKRNAPLPREEVARIVIQIGDAVQAAHSAGIVHRDLKPDNVMYDPESHQVKLLDFGIAAATDTAPDERLTRAGFFVGTLMYVAPEALSGELVTPAADQYSLATIAYFLLTGSLPYLAKTPREMFTQLLSQPPIPLNRARPNLVFGPQVEAVIMRGLAKQPSDRYPDVISFANELRKALLATSVEDTGFLAKMKGLFGKK
;
A
#
# COMPACT_ATOMS: atom_id res chain seq x y z
N MET A 1 -11.53 19.24 -10.25
CA MET A 1 -11.53 18.20 -9.22
C MET A 1 -11.04 16.92 -9.88
N VAL A 2 -10.09 16.21 -9.26
CA VAL A 2 -9.47 14.98 -9.79
C VAL A 2 -9.77 13.75 -8.95
N GLY A 3 -10.20 13.95 -7.71
CA GLY A 3 -10.59 12.87 -6.79
C GLY A 3 -11.46 13.39 -5.66
N GLU A 4 -12.28 12.50 -5.10
CA GLU A 4 -13.12 12.78 -3.96
C GLU A 4 -13.12 11.57 -3.02
N GLY A 5 -12.73 11.80 -1.76
CA GLY A 5 -12.74 10.81 -0.70
C GLY A 5 -13.79 11.10 0.37
N GLY A 6 -13.85 10.25 1.40
CA GLY A 6 -14.78 10.42 2.52
C GLY A 6 -14.58 11.73 3.30
N THR A 7 -13.35 12.18 3.44
CA THR A 7 -12.95 13.34 4.25
C THR A 7 -12.55 14.57 3.44
N SER A 8 -12.03 14.41 2.23
CA SER A 8 -11.45 15.49 1.44
C SER A 8 -11.77 15.36 -0.05
N ALA A 9 -11.69 16.47 -0.76
CA ALA A 9 -11.69 16.54 -2.21
C ALA A 9 -10.30 16.96 -2.69
N VAL A 10 -9.85 16.42 -3.82
CA VAL A 10 -8.54 16.72 -4.41
C VAL A 10 -8.73 17.43 -5.74
N TYR A 11 -8.05 18.53 -5.91
CA TYR A 11 -8.06 19.36 -7.11
C TYR A 11 -6.66 19.42 -7.72
N ARG A 12 -6.59 19.51 -9.04
CA ARG A 12 -5.39 19.96 -9.72
C ARG A 12 -5.39 21.47 -9.69
N ALA A 13 -4.32 22.07 -9.19
CA ALA A 13 -4.18 23.53 -9.04
C ALA A 13 -2.79 23.98 -9.51
N ASP A 14 -2.68 25.26 -9.83
CA ASP A 14 -1.41 25.90 -10.18
C ASP A 14 -0.91 26.70 -8.97
N HIS A 15 0.26 26.35 -8.46
CA HIS A 15 0.91 27.03 -7.35
C HIS A 15 1.94 28.04 -7.90
N PRO A 16 1.99 29.29 -7.39
CA PRO A 16 2.85 30.35 -7.97
C PRO A 16 4.34 30.00 -8.04
N GLN A 17 4.85 29.20 -7.10
CA GLN A 17 6.26 28.85 -6.99
C GLN A 17 6.57 27.40 -7.37
N HIS A 18 5.57 26.50 -7.39
CA HIS A 18 5.78 25.05 -7.56
C HIS A 18 5.08 24.49 -8.79
N GLY A 19 4.43 25.35 -9.61
CA GLY A 19 3.68 24.89 -10.79
C GLY A 19 2.46 24.04 -10.43
N VAL A 20 2.25 22.95 -11.14
CA VAL A 20 1.09 22.07 -10.90
C VAL A 20 1.24 21.32 -9.57
N VAL A 21 0.20 21.39 -8.74
CA VAL A 21 0.11 20.72 -7.44
C VAL A 21 -1.23 20.00 -7.30
N ALA A 22 -1.29 19.02 -6.39
CA ALA A 22 -2.54 18.46 -5.92
C ALA A 22 -2.98 19.21 -4.66
N LEU A 23 -4.13 19.86 -4.73
CA LEU A 23 -4.71 20.61 -3.62
C LEU A 23 -5.79 19.76 -2.96
N LYS A 24 -5.50 19.21 -1.81
CA LYS A 24 -6.42 18.45 -0.96
C LYS A 24 -7.14 19.40 -0.03
N VAL A 25 -8.47 19.36 -0.03
CA VAL A 25 -9.33 20.28 0.72
C VAL A 25 -10.27 19.48 1.61
N LEU A 26 -10.32 19.79 2.91
CA LEU A 26 -11.27 19.19 3.84
C LEU A 26 -12.71 19.52 3.41
N ARG A 27 -13.56 18.49 3.34
CA ARG A 27 -14.97 18.68 2.91
C ARG A 27 -15.71 19.62 3.87
N GLU A 28 -16.56 20.45 3.33
CA GLU A 28 -17.30 21.48 4.07
C GLU A 28 -18.06 20.91 5.28
N LYS A 29 -18.74 19.79 5.11
CA LYS A 29 -19.48 19.11 6.17
C LYS A 29 -18.64 18.65 7.36
N LEU A 30 -17.30 18.59 7.21
CA LEU A 30 -16.34 18.14 8.22
C LEU A 30 -15.53 19.30 8.84
N ARG A 31 -15.68 20.53 8.36
CA ARG A 31 -14.92 21.69 8.87
C ARG A 31 -15.22 22.03 10.32
N GLN A 32 -16.43 21.67 10.80
CA GLN A 32 -16.84 21.85 12.19
C GLN A 32 -16.55 20.61 13.07
N ASP A 33 -16.14 19.51 12.47
CA ASP A 33 -15.75 18.29 13.20
C ASP A 33 -14.30 18.41 13.64
N ARG A 34 -14.08 18.70 14.93
CA ARG A 34 -12.76 18.84 15.54
C ARG A 34 -11.86 17.63 15.32
N THR A 35 -12.43 16.44 15.29
CA THR A 35 -11.70 15.19 15.06
C THR A 35 -11.22 15.11 13.60
N ALA A 36 -12.07 15.45 12.64
CA ALA A 36 -11.72 15.48 11.22
C ALA A 36 -10.66 16.53 10.93
N VAL A 37 -10.79 17.73 11.47
CA VAL A 37 -9.81 18.81 11.36
C VAL A 37 -8.47 18.40 11.97
N ALA A 38 -8.47 17.85 13.19
CA ALA A 38 -7.25 17.40 13.85
C ALA A 38 -6.52 16.30 13.05
N ARG A 39 -7.27 15.37 12.45
CA ARG A 39 -6.71 14.32 11.58
C ARG A 39 -6.08 14.92 10.32
N PHE A 40 -6.79 15.82 9.65
CA PHE A 40 -6.31 16.49 8.44
C PHE A 40 -5.02 17.30 8.71
N THR A 41 -4.99 18.07 9.80
CA THR A 41 -3.82 18.84 10.21
C THR A 41 -2.63 17.94 10.60
N ARG A 42 -2.92 16.79 11.23
CA ARG A 42 -1.87 15.81 11.60
C ARG A 42 -1.26 15.18 10.37
N GLU A 43 -2.06 14.79 9.38
CA GLU A 43 -1.59 14.28 8.09
C GLU A 43 -0.62 15.26 7.42
N ALA A 44 -1.00 16.54 7.35
CA ALA A 44 -0.14 17.60 6.82
C ALA A 44 1.20 17.69 7.57
N LYS A 45 1.19 17.67 8.91
CA LYS A 45 2.42 17.73 9.75
C LYS A 45 3.33 16.52 9.53
N PHE A 46 2.79 15.34 9.30
CA PHE A 46 3.62 14.16 9.06
C PHE A 46 4.22 14.16 7.66
N GLY A 47 3.46 14.62 6.66
CA GLY A 47 3.96 14.77 5.30
C GLY A 47 5.17 15.71 5.18
N THR A 48 5.33 16.67 6.11
CA THR A 48 6.53 17.54 6.16
C THR A 48 7.75 16.90 6.82
N ARG A 49 7.59 15.76 7.51
CA ARG A 49 8.70 15.11 8.26
C ARG A 49 9.40 14.02 7.46
N VAL A 50 8.82 13.60 6.35
CA VAL A 50 9.36 12.50 5.53
C VAL A 50 9.72 13.05 4.16
N GLU A 51 11.01 13.26 3.92
CA GLU A 51 11.55 13.64 2.60
C GLU A 51 12.14 12.41 1.94
N HIS A 52 11.49 11.92 0.89
CA HIS A 52 11.93 10.75 0.15
C HIS A 52 11.44 10.79 -1.31
N PRO A 53 12.22 10.35 -2.31
CA PRO A 53 11.82 10.39 -3.71
C PRO A 53 10.52 9.61 -4.01
N ASN A 54 10.23 8.57 -3.23
CA ASN A 54 9.01 7.77 -3.37
C ASN A 54 7.88 8.18 -2.41
N VAL A 55 7.97 9.34 -1.77
CA VAL A 55 6.90 9.95 -0.97
C VAL A 55 6.47 11.24 -1.62
N VAL A 56 5.18 11.51 -1.68
CA VAL A 56 4.65 12.79 -2.16
C VAL A 56 5.03 13.90 -1.19
N ARG A 57 5.72 14.90 -1.70
CA ARG A 57 6.18 16.02 -0.88
C ARG A 57 5.02 16.95 -0.49
N THR A 58 4.91 17.28 0.78
CA THR A 58 4.05 18.37 1.25
C THR A 58 4.69 19.71 0.90
N ILE A 59 3.94 20.56 0.21
CA ILE A 59 4.37 21.88 -0.25
C ILE A 59 3.92 22.95 0.74
N GLU A 60 2.62 22.99 1.01
CA GLU A 60 2.00 24.00 1.85
C GLU A 60 0.77 23.43 2.56
N THR A 61 0.47 23.93 3.72
CA THR A 61 -0.77 23.64 4.45
C THR A 61 -1.30 24.91 5.08
N GLY A 62 -2.62 25.06 5.11
CA GLY A 62 -3.20 26.27 5.68
C GLY A 62 -4.70 26.18 5.90
N GLU A 63 -5.19 27.28 6.42
CA GLU A 63 -6.61 27.56 6.61
C GLU A 63 -6.94 28.89 5.92
N SER A 64 -8.02 28.94 5.16
CA SER A 64 -8.39 30.12 4.37
C SER A 64 -9.89 30.41 4.41
N GLY A 65 -10.20 31.70 4.48
CA GLY A 65 -11.56 32.25 4.34
C GLY A 65 -12.46 32.11 5.55
N PRO A 66 -13.63 32.76 5.50
CA PRO A 66 -14.67 32.63 6.51
C PRO A 66 -15.22 31.21 6.52
N GLY A 67 -15.12 30.51 7.64
CA GLY A 67 -15.59 29.13 7.80
C GLY A 67 -14.50 28.07 7.74
N GLY A 68 -13.20 28.46 7.80
CA GLY A 68 -12.09 27.55 8.05
C GLY A 68 -11.90 26.49 6.97
N LEU A 69 -11.64 26.91 5.73
CA LEU A 69 -11.29 25.98 4.67
C LEU A 69 -9.87 25.46 4.90
N HIS A 70 -9.74 24.26 5.46
CA HIS A 70 -8.46 23.60 5.63
C HIS A 70 -8.00 22.97 4.32
N TYR A 71 -6.75 23.26 3.92
CA TYR A 71 -6.15 22.74 2.70
C TYR A 71 -4.72 22.24 2.91
N LEU A 72 -4.32 21.35 2.01
CA LEU A 72 -2.98 20.78 1.91
C LEU A 72 -2.59 20.76 0.43
N ALA A 73 -1.56 21.51 0.06
CA ALA A 73 -0.94 21.43 -1.24
C ALA A 73 0.23 20.44 -1.21
N ILE A 74 0.18 19.46 -2.10
CA ILE A 74 1.19 18.41 -2.23
C ILE A 74 1.69 18.35 -3.66
N GLU A 75 2.85 17.76 -3.85
CA GLU A 75 3.43 17.47 -5.15
C GLU A 75 2.41 16.77 -6.06
N TRP A 76 2.36 17.19 -7.32
CA TRP A 76 1.59 16.47 -8.34
C TRP A 76 2.36 15.23 -8.78
N ALA A 77 1.91 14.06 -8.35
CA ALA A 77 2.50 12.79 -8.78
C ALA A 77 1.97 12.39 -10.16
N ALA A 78 2.87 11.99 -11.05
CA ALA A 78 2.53 11.45 -12.37
C ALA A 78 1.94 10.04 -12.27
N GLY A 79 1.35 9.57 -13.36
CA GLY A 79 0.76 8.24 -13.46
C GLY A 79 -0.65 8.15 -12.92
N GLU A 80 -1.00 7.01 -12.34
CA GLU A 80 -2.32 6.71 -11.80
C GLU A 80 -2.25 5.96 -10.47
N ILE A 81 -3.38 5.83 -9.78
CA ILE A 81 -3.51 5.03 -8.56
C ILE A 81 -3.18 3.56 -8.87
N LEU A 82 -2.26 2.98 -8.10
CA LEU A 82 -1.77 1.60 -8.28
C LEU A 82 -2.91 0.57 -8.24
N GLU A 83 -3.94 0.80 -7.45
CA GLU A 83 -5.13 -0.06 -7.41
C GLU A 83 -5.83 -0.13 -8.78
N ARG A 84 -5.97 1.00 -9.48
CA ARG A 84 -6.58 1.04 -10.83
C ARG A 84 -5.70 0.34 -11.85
N TYR A 85 -4.41 0.63 -11.79
CA TYR A 85 -3.43 -0.01 -12.68
C TYR A 85 -3.43 -1.53 -12.50
N ALA A 86 -3.31 -2.00 -11.25
CA ALA A 86 -3.27 -3.42 -10.94
C ALA A 86 -4.56 -4.16 -11.29
N LYS A 87 -5.74 -3.56 -11.06
CA LYS A 87 -7.03 -4.18 -11.45
C LYS A 87 -7.14 -4.46 -12.95
N ARG A 88 -6.48 -3.65 -13.79
CA ARG A 88 -6.49 -3.85 -15.23
C ARG A 88 -5.39 -4.77 -15.74
N ASN A 89 -4.25 -4.81 -15.06
CA ASN A 89 -3.03 -5.38 -15.58
C ASN A 89 -2.50 -6.58 -14.77
N ALA A 90 -2.92 -6.76 -13.50
CA ALA A 90 -2.44 -7.89 -12.71
C ALA A 90 -3.00 -9.23 -13.24
N PRO A 91 -2.18 -10.28 -13.22
CA PRO A 91 -0.86 -10.39 -12.63
C PRO A 91 0.21 -9.62 -13.42
N LEU A 92 1.04 -8.85 -12.68
CA LEU A 92 2.12 -8.07 -13.29
C LEU A 92 3.39 -8.91 -13.49
N PRO A 93 4.28 -8.51 -14.44
CA PRO A 93 5.60 -9.11 -14.59
C PRO A 93 6.41 -9.06 -13.28
N ARG A 94 7.18 -10.10 -13.00
CA ARG A 94 7.96 -10.23 -11.75
C ARG A 94 8.92 -9.06 -11.53
N GLU A 95 9.57 -8.60 -12.59
CA GLU A 95 10.50 -7.47 -12.56
C GLU A 95 9.78 -6.16 -12.21
N GLU A 96 8.56 -5.99 -12.69
CA GLU A 96 7.74 -4.82 -12.39
C GLU A 96 7.27 -4.85 -10.93
N VAL A 97 6.79 -5.99 -10.43
CA VAL A 97 6.45 -6.16 -9.01
C VAL A 97 7.65 -5.90 -8.12
N ALA A 98 8.84 -6.42 -8.48
CA ALA A 98 10.07 -6.18 -7.73
C ALA A 98 10.41 -4.69 -7.63
N ARG A 99 10.27 -3.93 -8.75
CA ARG A 99 10.49 -2.47 -8.76
C ARG A 99 9.47 -1.71 -7.92
N ILE A 100 8.19 -2.06 -8.02
CA ILE A 100 7.12 -1.40 -7.25
C ILE A 100 7.31 -1.65 -5.76
N VAL A 101 7.51 -2.90 -5.36
CA VAL A 101 7.61 -3.28 -3.94
C VAL A 101 8.83 -2.66 -3.27
N ILE A 102 9.98 -2.60 -3.95
CA ILE A 102 11.18 -1.97 -3.37
C ILE A 102 10.97 -0.47 -3.14
N GLN A 103 10.36 0.25 -4.08
CA GLN A 103 10.11 1.67 -3.95
C GLN A 103 9.08 1.99 -2.85
N ILE A 104 8.02 1.16 -2.71
CA ILE A 104 7.09 1.29 -1.57
C ILE A 104 7.82 0.99 -0.26
N GLY A 105 8.64 -0.05 -0.23
CA GLY A 105 9.45 -0.42 0.93
C GLY A 105 10.37 0.70 1.39
N ASP A 106 11.08 1.35 0.46
CA ASP A 106 11.97 2.49 0.72
C ASP A 106 11.18 3.69 1.31
N ALA A 107 10.01 4.01 0.71
CA ALA A 107 9.15 5.09 1.18
C ALA A 107 8.64 4.84 2.60
N VAL A 108 8.17 3.62 2.88
CA VAL A 108 7.67 3.22 4.20
C VAL A 108 8.81 3.17 5.22
N GLN A 109 9.99 2.69 4.85
CA GLN A 109 11.16 2.68 5.72
C GLN A 109 11.61 4.09 6.10
N ALA A 110 11.55 5.05 5.17
CA ALA A 110 11.82 6.46 5.48
C ALA A 110 10.84 7.02 6.53
N ALA A 111 9.55 6.66 6.44
CA ALA A 111 8.56 7.01 7.44
C ALA A 111 8.85 6.37 8.80
N HIS A 112 9.18 5.08 8.83
CA HIS A 112 9.54 4.36 10.06
C HIS A 112 10.76 4.98 10.74
N SER A 113 11.76 5.39 9.96
CA SER A 113 12.97 6.08 10.48
C SER A 113 12.65 7.44 11.09
N ALA A 114 11.57 8.10 10.63
CA ALA A 114 11.03 9.34 11.23
C ALA A 114 10.07 9.08 12.42
N GLY A 115 9.92 7.81 12.86
CA GLY A 115 9.03 7.41 13.95
C GLY A 115 7.54 7.39 13.54
N ILE A 116 7.24 7.24 12.25
CA ILE A 116 5.88 7.27 11.71
C ILE A 116 5.54 5.88 11.15
N VAL A 117 4.48 5.24 11.67
CA VAL A 117 3.88 4.03 11.11
C VAL A 117 2.73 4.45 10.21
N HIS A 118 2.68 3.91 8.98
CA HIS A 118 1.69 4.31 7.96
C HIS A 118 0.27 3.89 8.31
N ARG A 119 0.06 2.64 8.72
CA ARG A 119 -1.21 2.05 9.23
C ARG A 119 -2.38 1.93 8.24
N ASP A 120 -2.29 2.50 7.05
CA ASP A 120 -3.28 2.37 5.96
C ASP A 120 -2.57 2.18 4.61
N LEU A 121 -1.51 1.35 4.60
CA LEU A 121 -0.78 1.04 3.37
C LEU A 121 -1.63 0.12 2.49
N LYS A 122 -1.98 0.62 1.31
CA LYS A 122 -2.77 -0.09 0.29
C LYS A 122 -2.53 0.51 -1.09
N PRO A 123 -2.86 -0.18 -2.18
CA PRO A 123 -2.64 0.33 -3.54
C PRO A 123 -3.39 1.63 -3.85
N ASP A 124 -4.49 1.94 -3.14
CA ASP A 124 -5.21 3.22 -3.29
C ASP A 124 -4.40 4.42 -2.84
N ASN A 125 -3.44 4.22 -1.93
CA ASN A 125 -2.57 5.26 -1.39
C ASN A 125 -1.20 5.30 -2.09
N VAL A 126 -1.09 4.70 -3.27
CA VAL A 126 0.13 4.66 -4.07
C VAL A 126 -0.17 5.13 -5.50
N MET A 127 0.58 6.12 -5.98
CA MET A 127 0.64 6.46 -7.40
C MET A 127 1.73 5.63 -8.08
N TYR A 128 1.46 5.16 -9.27
CA TYR A 128 2.41 4.47 -10.12
C TYR A 128 2.37 5.05 -11.53
N ASP A 129 3.53 5.41 -12.03
CA ASP A 129 3.73 5.82 -13.42
C ASP A 129 4.40 4.70 -14.20
N PRO A 130 3.68 4.00 -15.09
CA PRO A 130 4.22 2.88 -15.85
C PRO A 130 5.26 3.31 -16.91
N GLU A 131 5.29 4.58 -17.31
CA GLU A 131 6.27 5.08 -18.29
C GLU A 131 7.63 5.29 -17.65
N SER A 132 7.70 5.94 -16.51
CA SER A 132 8.93 6.15 -15.74
C SER A 132 9.23 5.05 -14.74
N HIS A 133 8.32 4.14 -14.51
CA HIS A 133 8.33 3.12 -13.44
C HIS A 133 8.46 3.71 -12.03
N GLN A 134 8.02 4.96 -11.83
CA GLN A 134 8.09 5.66 -10.56
C GLN A 134 6.90 5.35 -9.69
N VAL A 135 7.19 5.15 -8.40
CA VAL A 135 6.17 5.02 -7.33
C VAL A 135 6.22 6.24 -6.44
N LYS A 136 5.04 6.75 -6.06
CA LYS A 136 4.88 7.80 -5.05
C LYS A 136 3.82 7.38 -4.03
N LEU A 137 4.22 7.28 -2.76
CA LEU A 137 3.32 7.05 -1.63
C LEU A 137 2.61 8.37 -1.30
N LEU A 138 1.27 8.32 -1.23
CA LEU A 138 0.44 9.53 -1.11
C LEU A 138 0.24 9.95 0.36
N ASP A 139 -0.65 9.26 1.04
CA ASP A 139 -1.18 9.67 2.33
C ASP A 139 -0.65 8.75 3.44
N PHE A 140 -0.13 9.34 4.53
CA PHE A 140 0.10 8.58 5.74
C PHE A 140 -1.23 8.40 6.48
N GLY A 141 -1.68 7.15 6.63
CA GLY A 141 -2.96 6.78 7.21
C GLY A 141 -3.12 7.04 8.71
N ILE A 142 -2.66 8.19 9.16
CA ILE A 142 -2.63 8.63 10.57
C ILE A 142 -4.03 8.70 11.19
N ALA A 143 -5.05 8.75 10.33
CA ALA A 143 -6.45 8.72 10.74
C ALA A 143 -6.85 7.40 11.46
N ALA A 144 -6.12 6.30 11.24
CA ALA A 144 -6.36 5.01 11.90
C ALA A 144 -5.74 4.91 13.30
N ALA A 145 -4.93 5.89 13.72
CA ALA A 145 -4.00 5.78 14.85
C ALA A 145 -4.51 6.27 16.19
N THR A 146 -5.68 6.89 16.29
CA THR A 146 -6.14 7.48 17.56
C THR A 146 -7.58 7.14 17.87
N ASP A 147 -7.80 6.58 19.05
CA ASP A 147 -8.96 6.72 19.92
C ASP A 147 -10.27 6.02 19.55
N THR A 148 -10.28 5.02 18.67
CA THR A 148 -11.48 4.20 18.48
C THR A 148 -11.24 2.76 18.90
N ALA A 149 -12.08 2.25 19.79
CA ALA A 149 -12.10 0.85 20.18
C ALA A 149 -12.25 -0.05 18.93
N PRO A 150 -11.71 -1.29 18.93
CA PRO A 150 -11.79 -2.21 17.80
C PRO A 150 -13.21 -2.40 17.27
N ASP A 151 -14.21 -2.47 18.16
CA ASP A 151 -15.62 -2.63 17.80
C ASP A 151 -16.20 -1.42 17.06
N GLU A 152 -15.76 -0.20 17.36
CA GLU A 152 -16.20 1.00 16.64
C GLU A 152 -15.55 1.12 15.25
N ARG A 153 -14.40 0.49 15.01
CA ARG A 153 -13.77 0.43 13.68
C ARG A 153 -14.56 -0.47 12.73
N LEU A 154 -15.14 -1.55 13.23
CA LEU A 154 -15.96 -2.50 12.45
C LEU A 154 -17.36 -1.96 12.15
N THR A 155 -17.93 -1.13 13.04
CA THR A 155 -19.32 -0.66 12.96
C THR A 155 -19.49 0.69 12.28
N ARG A 156 -18.41 1.47 12.08
CA ARG A 156 -18.51 2.71 11.29
C ARG A 156 -18.91 2.38 9.87
N ALA A 157 -20.12 2.74 9.51
CA ALA A 157 -20.66 2.68 8.15
C ALA A 157 -19.67 3.31 7.17
N GLY A 158 -18.99 2.48 6.35
CA GLY A 158 -17.98 2.92 5.38
C GLY A 158 -16.71 2.05 5.34
N PHE A 159 -16.47 1.15 6.30
CA PHE A 159 -15.44 0.12 6.14
C PHE A 159 -15.96 -0.94 5.15
N PHE A 160 -15.75 -0.68 3.88
CA PHE A 160 -15.94 -1.69 2.84
C PHE A 160 -14.96 -2.86 3.07
N VAL A 161 -15.39 -4.07 2.73
CA VAL A 161 -14.55 -5.29 2.73
C VAL A 161 -13.17 -5.01 2.10
N GLY A 162 -13.10 -4.14 1.07
CA GLY A 162 -11.86 -3.76 0.38
C GLY A 162 -10.76 -3.13 1.25
N THR A 163 -11.10 -2.30 2.23
CA THR A 163 -10.10 -1.66 3.11
C THR A 163 -9.50 -2.64 4.12
N LEU A 164 -10.29 -3.62 4.59
CA LEU A 164 -9.82 -4.63 5.56
C LEU A 164 -8.80 -5.61 4.96
N MET A 165 -8.75 -5.74 3.64
CA MET A 165 -7.95 -6.74 2.94
C MET A 165 -6.43 -6.54 3.11
N TYR A 166 -5.99 -5.32 3.39
CA TYR A 166 -4.58 -4.96 3.57
C TYR A 166 -4.19 -4.75 5.04
N VAL A 167 -5.17 -4.83 5.96
CA VAL A 167 -4.95 -4.59 7.40
C VAL A 167 -4.27 -5.79 8.03
N ALA A 168 -3.26 -5.54 8.86
CA ALA A 168 -2.56 -6.59 9.59
C ALA A 168 -3.44 -7.16 10.72
N PRO A 169 -3.32 -8.48 11.04
CA PRO A 169 -4.14 -9.14 12.07
C PRO A 169 -4.11 -8.44 13.43
N GLU A 170 -2.94 -8.02 13.89
CA GLU A 170 -2.75 -7.30 15.16
C GLU A 170 -3.49 -5.96 15.21
N ALA A 171 -3.64 -5.28 14.07
CA ALA A 171 -4.39 -4.03 14.01
C ALA A 171 -5.90 -4.25 14.17
N LEU A 172 -6.38 -5.47 13.92
CA LEU A 172 -7.78 -5.86 14.12
C LEU A 172 -8.04 -6.36 15.55
N SER A 173 -7.06 -7.03 16.18
CA SER A 173 -7.20 -7.52 17.56
C SER A 173 -7.05 -6.43 18.63
N GLY A 174 -6.74 -5.19 18.24
CA GLY A 174 -6.57 -4.08 19.16
C GLY A 174 -5.19 -4.03 19.82
N GLU A 175 -4.26 -4.84 19.34
CA GLU A 175 -2.87 -4.80 19.77
C GLU A 175 -2.15 -3.54 19.28
N LEU A 176 -0.97 -3.28 19.85
CA LEU A 176 -0.15 -2.14 19.46
C LEU A 176 0.31 -2.32 18.00
N VAL A 177 -0.08 -1.40 17.14
CA VAL A 177 0.32 -1.39 15.74
C VAL A 177 1.74 -0.86 15.62
N THR A 178 2.66 -1.73 15.22
CA THR A 178 4.08 -1.46 15.01
C THR A 178 4.42 -1.36 13.52
N PRO A 179 5.66 -1.00 13.13
CA PRO A 179 6.13 -1.06 11.74
C PRO A 179 5.87 -2.39 11.02
N ALA A 180 5.79 -3.49 11.75
CA ALA A 180 5.48 -4.80 11.18
C ALA A 180 4.09 -4.90 10.52
N ALA A 181 3.15 -4.02 10.90
CA ALA A 181 1.84 -3.96 10.27
C ALA A 181 1.93 -3.43 8.82
N ASP A 182 2.77 -2.42 8.58
CA ASP A 182 2.99 -1.90 7.22
C ASP A 182 3.71 -2.92 6.33
N GLN A 183 4.62 -3.72 6.91
CA GLN A 183 5.25 -4.84 6.20
C GLN A 183 4.22 -5.89 5.77
N TYR A 184 3.26 -6.25 6.64
CA TYR A 184 2.16 -7.16 6.28
C TYR A 184 1.33 -6.59 5.12
N SER A 185 1.00 -5.30 5.18
CA SER A 185 0.27 -4.60 4.13
C SER A 185 1.03 -4.61 2.80
N LEU A 186 2.37 -4.39 2.84
CA LEU A 186 3.22 -4.48 1.65
C LEU A 186 3.28 -5.91 1.07
N ALA A 187 3.31 -6.92 1.93
CA ALA A 187 3.25 -8.32 1.49
C ALA A 187 1.90 -8.66 0.83
N THR A 188 0.80 -8.10 1.34
CA THR A 188 -0.52 -8.22 0.72
C THR A 188 -0.59 -7.52 -0.64
N ILE A 189 0.00 -6.33 -0.77
CA ILE A 189 0.13 -5.62 -2.05
C ILE A 189 0.92 -6.47 -3.04
N ALA A 190 2.08 -6.97 -2.65
CA ALA A 190 2.92 -7.83 -3.49
C ALA A 190 2.18 -9.08 -3.96
N TYR A 191 1.46 -9.75 -3.05
CA TYR A 191 0.60 -10.89 -3.38
C TYR A 191 -0.43 -10.53 -4.46
N PHE A 192 -1.14 -9.42 -4.28
CA PHE A 192 -2.13 -8.95 -5.24
C PHE A 192 -1.52 -8.61 -6.61
N LEU A 193 -0.39 -7.92 -6.65
CA LEU A 193 0.30 -7.59 -7.90
C LEU A 193 0.76 -8.84 -8.65
N LEU A 194 1.24 -9.87 -7.93
CA LEU A 194 1.70 -11.13 -8.50
C LEU A 194 0.58 -12.04 -9.00
N THR A 195 -0.58 -12.02 -8.34
CA THR A 195 -1.64 -12.99 -8.61
C THR A 195 -2.90 -12.39 -9.22
N GLY A 196 -3.12 -11.09 -9.07
CA GLY A 196 -4.39 -10.42 -9.35
C GLY A 196 -5.52 -10.83 -8.41
N SER A 197 -5.17 -11.49 -7.30
CA SER A 197 -6.11 -11.97 -6.26
C SER A 197 -5.60 -11.56 -4.88
N LEU A 198 -6.46 -11.63 -3.87
CA LEU A 198 -6.08 -11.35 -2.49
C LEU A 198 -5.80 -12.65 -1.74
N PRO A 199 -4.97 -12.62 -0.68
CA PRO A 199 -4.59 -13.82 0.08
C PRO A 199 -5.75 -14.45 0.87
N TYR A 200 -6.87 -13.73 0.99
CA TYR A 200 -8.10 -14.19 1.62
C TYR A 200 -9.30 -13.82 0.75
N LEU A 201 -10.29 -14.72 0.68
CA LEU A 201 -11.49 -14.52 -0.10
C LEU A 201 -12.71 -14.58 0.85
N ALA A 202 -13.19 -13.43 1.27
CA ALA A 202 -14.33 -13.30 2.15
C ALA A 202 -15.45 -12.49 1.47
N LYS A 203 -16.69 -12.89 1.71
CA LYS A 203 -17.88 -12.21 1.19
C LYS A 203 -18.42 -11.15 2.14
N THR A 204 -18.07 -11.24 3.42
CA THR A 204 -18.53 -10.32 4.46
C THR A 204 -17.37 -9.81 5.32
N PRO A 205 -17.48 -8.62 5.94
CA PRO A 205 -16.48 -8.11 6.87
C PRO A 205 -16.18 -9.07 8.03
N ARG A 206 -17.21 -9.75 8.57
CA ARG A 206 -17.06 -10.72 9.65
C ARG A 206 -16.26 -11.95 9.21
N GLU A 207 -16.51 -12.45 8.01
CA GLU A 207 -15.76 -13.57 7.43
C GLU A 207 -14.32 -13.17 7.19
N MET A 208 -14.07 -11.96 6.64
CA MET A 208 -12.72 -11.42 6.44
C MET A 208 -11.97 -11.32 7.77
N PHE A 209 -12.60 -10.78 8.81
CA PHE A 209 -12.04 -10.69 10.15
C PHE A 209 -11.60 -12.08 10.67
N THR A 210 -12.48 -13.08 10.55
CA THR A 210 -12.20 -14.45 10.97
C THR A 210 -11.01 -15.04 10.20
N GLN A 211 -10.98 -14.87 8.87
CA GLN A 211 -9.89 -15.37 8.03
C GLN A 211 -8.56 -14.69 8.36
N LEU A 212 -8.56 -13.38 8.51
CA LEU A 212 -7.36 -12.61 8.85
C LEU A 212 -6.76 -13.05 10.20
N LEU A 213 -7.57 -13.36 11.19
CA LEU A 213 -7.09 -13.74 12.51
C LEU A 213 -6.68 -15.22 12.60
N SER A 214 -7.41 -16.13 11.95
CA SER A 214 -7.29 -17.56 12.25
C SER A 214 -6.92 -18.46 11.07
N GLN A 215 -7.10 -18.00 9.80
CA GLN A 215 -6.82 -18.86 8.66
C GLN A 215 -5.47 -18.52 8.00
N PRO A 216 -4.74 -19.51 7.46
CA PRO A 216 -3.55 -19.23 6.67
C PRO A 216 -3.95 -18.51 5.36
N PRO A 217 -3.05 -17.68 4.79
CA PRO A 217 -3.26 -17.11 3.47
C PRO A 217 -3.29 -18.20 2.40
N ILE A 218 -4.03 -17.97 1.31
CA ILE A 218 -4.03 -18.85 0.15
C ILE A 218 -2.63 -18.88 -0.47
N PRO A 219 -2.01 -20.05 -0.69
CA PRO A 219 -0.72 -20.14 -1.39
C PRO A 219 -0.78 -19.52 -2.79
N LEU A 220 0.30 -18.85 -3.24
CA LEU A 220 0.37 -18.18 -4.55
C LEU A 220 -0.03 -19.10 -5.71
N ASN A 221 0.50 -20.34 -5.72
CA ASN A 221 0.24 -21.33 -6.76
C ASN A 221 -1.19 -21.89 -6.73
N ARG A 222 -1.95 -21.67 -5.63
CA ARG A 222 -3.38 -21.97 -5.55
C ARG A 222 -4.25 -20.80 -5.96
N ALA A 223 -3.81 -19.58 -5.71
CA ALA A 223 -4.55 -18.38 -6.11
C ALA A 223 -4.65 -18.23 -7.63
N ARG A 224 -3.60 -18.66 -8.35
CA ARG A 224 -3.54 -18.64 -9.82
C ARG A 224 -2.87 -19.92 -10.34
N PRO A 225 -3.65 -21.00 -10.60
CA PRO A 225 -3.11 -22.28 -11.06
C PRO A 225 -2.33 -22.23 -12.39
N ASN A 226 -2.57 -21.21 -13.21
CA ASN A 226 -1.86 -21.01 -14.48
C ASN A 226 -0.52 -20.26 -14.36
N LEU A 227 -0.16 -19.82 -13.16
CA LEU A 227 1.12 -19.17 -12.86
C LEU A 227 1.92 -20.09 -11.96
N VAL A 228 3.19 -20.25 -12.28
CA VAL A 228 4.12 -21.02 -11.46
C VAL A 228 5.06 -20.05 -10.76
N PHE A 229 4.97 -20.02 -9.43
CA PHE A 229 5.90 -19.30 -8.57
C PHE A 229 6.90 -20.29 -7.96
N GLY A 230 8.19 -19.95 -8.02
CA GLY A 230 9.21 -20.76 -7.34
C GLY A 230 8.99 -20.78 -5.82
N PRO A 231 9.44 -21.85 -5.14
CA PRO A 231 9.22 -22.02 -3.69
C PRO A 231 9.79 -20.87 -2.85
N GLN A 232 10.85 -20.23 -3.32
CA GLN A 232 11.45 -19.08 -2.65
C GLN A 232 10.51 -17.85 -2.66
N VAL A 233 9.86 -17.55 -3.80
CA VAL A 233 8.89 -16.43 -3.90
C VAL A 233 7.72 -16.68 -2.95
N GLU A 234 7.18 -17.90 -2.97
CA GLU A 234 6.08 -18.27 -2.08
C GLU A 234 6.49 -18.17 -0.61
N ALA A 235 7.66 -18.69 -0.24
CA ALA A 235 8.15 -18.64 1.14
C ALA A 235 8.31 -17.20 1.65
N VAL A 236 8.84 -16.28 0.81
CA VAL A 236 9.02 -14.88 1.19
C VAL A 236 7.66 -14.20 1.41
N ILE A 237 6.72 -14.38 0.51
CA ILE A 237 5.37 -13.78 0.63
C ILE A 237 4.65 -14.36 1.86
N MET A 238 4.65 -15.69 2.06
CA MET A 238 3.97 -16.33 3.18
C MET A 238 4.56 -15.89 4.53
N ARG A 239 5.89 -15.71 4.62
CA ARG A 239 6.54 -15.14 5.81
C ARG A 239 6.11 -13.68 6.03
N GLY A 240 6.04 -12.84 5.00
CA GLY A 240 5.54 -11.46 5.09
C GLY A 240 4.08 -11.38 5.57
N LEU A 241 3.28 -12.42 5.26
CA LEU A 241 1.87 -12.57 5.68
C LEU A 241 1.69 -13.38 6.97
N ALA A 242 2.76 -13.67 7.72
CA ALA A 242 2.66 -14.36 9.00
C ALA A 242 1.75 -13.62 9.98
N LYS A 243 0.96 -14.37 10.75
CA LYS A 243 -0.02 -13.79 11.70
C LYS A 243 0.70 -13.04 12.82
N GLN A 244 1.71 -13.66 13.41
CA GLN A 244 2.49 -13.03 14.47
C GLN A 244 3.51 -12.05 13.85
N PRO A 245 3.57 -10.79 14.31
CA PRO A 245 4.56 -9.83 13.83
C PRO A 245 6.01 -10.31 13.97
N SER A 246 6.32 -11.06 15.02
CA SER A 246 7.66 -11.64 15.30
C SER A 246 8.13 -12.67 14.26
N ASP A 247 7.20 -13.31 13.55
CA ASP A 247 7.52 -14.35 12.55
C ASP A 247 7.83 -13.73 11.18
N ARG A 248 7.54 -12.44 11.01
CA ARG A 248 7.79 -11.69 9.79
C ARG A 248 9.28 -11.35 9.63
N TYR A 249 9.61 -10.46 8.73
CA TYR A 249 10.95 -9.89 8.57
C TYR A 249 11.19 -8.78 9.61
N PRO A 250 12.44 -8.46 9.97
CA PRO A 250 12.73 -7.47 11.02
C PRO A 250 12.25 -6.06 10.66
N ASP A 251 12.20 -5.74 9.37
CA ASP A 251 11.70 -4.46 8.85
C ASP A 251 11.13 -4.60 7.43
N VAL A 252 10.49 -3.55 6.96
CA VAL A 252 9.81 -3.52 5.64
C VAL A 252 10.79 -3.64 4.49
N ILE A 253 11.99 -3.06 4.61
CA ILE A 253 12.98 -3.10 3.53
C ILE A 253 13.66 -4.46 3.42
N SER A 254 13.85 -5.17 4.51
CA SER A 254 14.31 -6.56 4.52
C SER A 254 13.36 -7.47 3.75
N PHE A 255 12.05 -7.35 4.00
CA PHE A 255 11.02 -8.05 3.21
C PHE A 255 11.12 -7.69 1.72
N ALA A 256 11.14 -6.40 1.38
CA ALA A 256 11.16 -5.94 0.00
C ALA A 256 12.41 -6.44 -0.77
N ASN A 257 13.58 -6.42 -0.12
CA ASN A 257 14.81 -6.91 -0.71
C ASN A 257 14.81 -8.43 -0.93
N GLU A 258 14.35 -9.21 0.06
CA GLU A 258 14.24 -10.67 -0.10
C GLU A 258 13.23 -11.05 -1.19
N LEU A 259 12.11 -10.34 -1.29
CA LEU A 259 11.15 -10.57 -2.37
C LEU A 259 11.75 -10.23 -3.74
N ARG A 260 12.42 -9.07 -3.88
CA ARG A 260 13.10 -8.70 -5.11
C ARG A 260 14.12 -9.76 -5.53
N LYS A 261 14.94 -10.23 -4.59
CA LYS A 261 15.94 -11.27 -4.84
C LYS A 261 15.28 -12.58 -5.32
N ALA A 262 14.22 -13.02 -4.66
CA ALA A 262 13.50 -14.24 -5.03
C ALA A 262 12.84 -14.12 -6.41
N LEU A 263 12.20 -12.98 -6.73
CA LEU A 263 11.57 -12.75 -8.03
C LEU A 263 12.56 -12.75 -9.18
N LEU A 264 13.74 -12.11 -9.01
CA LEU A 264 14.76 -11.99 -10.05
C LEU A 264 15.59 -13.28 -10.22
N ALA A 265 15.82 -14.05 -9.15
CA ALA A 265 16.50 -15.33 -9.24
C ALA A 265 15.70 -16.37 -10.06
N THR A 266 14.38 -16.38 -9.89
CA THR A 266 13.49 -17.35 -10.58
C THR A 266 13.45 -17.09 -12.10
N SER A 267 13.64 -15.86 -12.56
CA SER A 267 13.68 -15.54 -13.99
C SER A 267 14.92 -16.13 -14.70
N VAL A 268 16.01 -16.32 -13.99
CA VAL A 268 17.25 -16.93 -14.51
C VAL A 268 17.09 -18.45 -14.66
N GLU A 269 16.42 -19.11 -13.70
CA GLU A 269 16.17 -20.56 -13.76
C GLU A 269 15.22 -20.95 -14.90
N ASP A 270 14.13 -20.18 -15.12
CA ASP A 270 13.17 -20.40 -16.20
C ASP A 270 13.83 -20.28 -17.59
N THR A 271 14.73 -19.31 -17.78
CA THR A 271 15.48 -19.17 -19.03
C THR A 271 16.48 -20.31 -19.24
N GLY A 272 17.13 -20.79 -18.18
CA GLY A 272 18.04 -21.94 -18.21
C GLY A 272 17.32 -23.25 -18.53
N PHE A 273 16.12 -23.47 -18.00
CA PHE A 273 15.30 -24.64 -18.27
C PHE A 273 14.76 -24.65 -19.71
N LEU A 274 14.25 -23.51 -20.20
CA LEU A 274 13.77 -23.38 -21.59
C LEU A 274 14.91 -23.51 -22.60
N ALA A 275 16.12 -23.03 -22.30
CA ALA A 275 17.31 -23.21 -23.12
C ALA A 275 17.77 -24.67 -23.16
N LYS A 276 17.73 -25.38 -22.04
CA LYS A 276 18.00 -26.84 -21.98
C LYS A 276 16.95 -27.64 -22.74
N MET A 277 15.66 -27.31 -22.63
CA MET A 277 14.60 -27.98 -23.39
C MET A 277 14.76 -27.77 -24.89
N LYS A 278 15.05 -26.54 -25.35
CA LYS A 278 15.32 -26.27 -26.79
C LYS A 278 16.56 -27.03 -27.30
N GLY A 279 17.58 -27.21 -26.48
CA GLY A 279 18.77 -27.99 -26.82
C GLY A 279 18.52 -29.51 -26.92
N LEU A 280 17.53 -30.05 -26.20
CA LEU A 280 17.15 -31.47 -26.25
C LEU A 280 16.26 -31.80 -27.48
N PHE A 281 15.47 -30.83 -27.95
CA PHE A 281 14.56 -31.05 -29.12
C PHE A 281 15.11 -30.47 -30.42
N GLY A 282 16.30 -29.87 -30.41
CA GLY A 282 16.94 -29.25 -31.58
C GLY A 282 17.95 -30.13 -32.35
N LYS A 283 18.03 -31.42 -32.04
CA LYS A 283 18.78 -32.40 -32.84
C LYS A 283 17.87 -33.37 -33.49
N LYS A 284 17.37 -33.01 -34.66
CA LYS A 284 16.97 -33.91 -35.76
C LYS A 284 17.37 -33.25 -37.06
#